data_1af2a7b354eda6b844e2541e124c200a
#
_entry.id   1af2a7b354eda6b844e2541e124c200a
#
_cell.length_a   1.000
_cell.length_b   1.000
_cell.length_c   1.000
_cell.angle_alpha   90.00
_cell.angle_beta   90.00
_cell.angle_gamma   90.00
#
_symmetry.space_group_name_H-M   'P 1'
#
loop_
_entity.id
_entity.type
_entity.pdbx_description
1 polymer ?
#
loop_
_entity_poly.entity_id
_entity_poly.type
_entity_poly.pdbx_seq_one_letter_code
_entity_poly.pdbx_strand_id
1 'polypeptide(L)'
;MKGYNLIVVFNKEADKMLMCKRVKDPYKGLSNFVGGKIEAGEDGYDAAYRELFEETAIGKEDIRLTHLLDFTYHIAQEYVEVYVGRLNKDVAPIGDENTLYWSDFDHNFFDSTLYAGEGNIGHIMMHIDFDREKLLEI
;
A
#
# COMPACT_ATOMS: atom_id res chain seq x y z
N MET A 1 -11.46 -7.79 -16.02
CA MET A 1 -10.10 -7.64 -15.44
C MET A 1 -10.09 -8.05 -13.98
N LYS A 2 -9.00 -8.62 -13.52
CA LYS A 2 -8.78 -8.87 -12.10
C LYS A 2 -8.28 -7.61 -11.42
N GLY A 3 -8.86 -7.25 -10.27
CA GLY A 3 -8.51 -6.07 -9.52
C GLY A 3 -7.73 -6.40 -8.26
N TYR A 4 -6.74 -5.55 -7.97
CA TYR A 4 -5.91 -5.60 -6.77
C TYR A 4 -5.83 -4.22 -6.15
N ASN A 5 -5.43 -4.15 -4.90
CA ASN A 5 -5.15 -2.88 -4.25
C ASN A 5 -3.78 -2.88 -3.61
N LEU A 6 -3.23 -1.68 -3.44
CA LEU A 6 -2.05 -1.39 -2.63
C LEU A 6 -2.41 -0.24 -1.70
N ILE A 7 -1.97 -0.33 -0.45
CA ILE A 7 -2.33 0.64 0.57
C ILE A 7 -1.06 1.19 1.20
N VAL A 8 -0.85 2.51 1.06
CA VAL A 8 0.28 3.22 1.65
C VAL A 8 -0.17 3.77 3.01
N VAL A 9 0.35 3.19 4.07
CA VAL A 9 0.01 3.56 5.44
C VAL A 9 1.16 4.35 6.04
N PHE A 10 0.89 5.62 6.36
CA PHE A 10 1.85 6.44 7.11
C PHE A 10 1.54 6.33 8.60
N ASN A 11 2.60 6.33 9.42
CA ASN A 11 2.42 6.38 10.86
C ASN A 11 1.81 7.73 11.29
N LYS A 12 1.43 7.84 12.55
CA LYS A 12 0.80 9.05 13.09
C LYS A 12 1.63 10.31 12.86
N GLU A 13 2.95 10.22 13.01
CA GLU A 13 3.89 11.33 12.80
C GLU A 13 4.18 11.61 11.33
N ALA A 14 3.72 10.75 10.41
CA ALA A 14 3.93 10.85 8.97
C ALA A 14 5.43 10.86 8.58
N ASP A 15 6.28 10.22 9.36
CA ASP A 15 7.71 10.13 9.09
C ASP A 15 8.16 8.72 8.69
N LYS A 16 7.24 7.74 8.70
CA LYS A 16 7.48 6.38 8.24
C LYS A 16 6.26 5.84 7.52
N MET A 17 6.48 4.86 6.67
CA MET A 17 5.39 4.15 5.98
C MET A 17 5.52 2.64 6.15
N LEU A 18 4.38 1.97 6.14
CA LEU A 18 4.32 0.53 6.34
C LEU A 18 4.62 -0.20 5.03
N MET A 19 5.55 -1.15 5.10
CA MET A 19 5.87 -2.02 3.98
C MET A 19 5.82 -3.48 4.42
N CYS A 20 5.69 -4.36 3.45
CA CYS A 20 5.80 -5.79 3.67
C CYS A 20 6.89 -6.38 2.78
N LYS A 21 7.59 -7.38 3.30
CA LYS A 21 8.53 -8.17 2.52
C LYS A 21 7.83 -9.45 2.11
N ARG A 22 7.76 -9.70 0.81
CA ARG A 22 7.03 -10.84 0.28
C ARG A 22 7.77 -12.13 0.57
N VAL A 23 7.04 -13.15 1.00
CA VAL A 23 7.59 -14.47 1.31
C VAL A 23 7.36 -15.49 0.20
N LYS A 24 6.50 -15.17 -0.77
CA LYS A 24 6.17 -16.02 -1.92
C LYS A 24 6.29 -15.29 -3.24
N ASP A 25 6.48 -16.03 -4.32
CA ASP A 25 6.37 -15.48 -5.67
C ASP A 25 4.91 -15.10 -5.99
N PRO A 26 4.67 -14.10 -6.83
CA PRO A 26 5.68 -13.26 -7.46
C PRO A 26 6.36 -12.30 -6.48
N TYR A 27 7.55 -11.84 -6.83
CA TYR A 27 8.34 -10.86 -6.07
C TYR A 27 8.83 -11.34 -4.69
N LYS A 28 9.06 -12.65 -4.53
CA LYS A 28 9.60 -13.18 -3.28
C LYS A 28 10.89 -12.46 -2.87
N GLY A 29 10.95 -12.01 -1.61
CA GLY A 29 12.09 -11.29 -1.07
C GLY A 29 12.12 -9.80 -1.36
N LEU A 30 11.21 -9.29 -2.19
CA LEU A 30 11.07 -7.87 -2.48
C LEU A 30 10.05 -7.23 -1.56
N SER A 31 10.19 -5.92 -1.35
CA SER A 31 9.27 -5.13 -0.54
C SER A 31 8.14 -4.56 -1.39
N ASN A 32 6.95 -4.48 -0.78
CA ASN A 32 5.76 -3.90 -1.40
C ASN A 32 4.95 -3.18 -0.32
N PHE A 33 3.95 -2.43 -0.74
CA PHE A 33 2.90 -1.99 0.18
C PHE A 33 1.97 -3.16 0.47
N VAL A 34 1.23 -3.07 1.57
CA VAL A 34 0.21 -4.07 1.88
C VAL A 34 -0.97 -3.95 0.93
N GLY A 35 -1.74 -5.00 0.80
CA GLY A 35 -2.90 -5.03 -0.07
C GLY A 35 -3.22 -6.44 -0.54
N GLY A 36 -4.18 -6.56 -1.43
CA GLY A 36 -4.60 -7.85 -1.93
C GLY A 36 -5.59 -7.74 -3.07
N LYS A 37 -6.46 -8.73 -3.17
CA LYS A 37 -7.38 -8.87 -4.26
C LYS A 37 -8.71 -8.19 -3.99
N ILE A 38 -9.23 -7.48 -4.98
CA ILE A 38 -10.59 -6.96 -4.97
C ILE A 38 -11.51 -8.07 -5.44
N GLU A 39 -12.46 -8.48 -4.59
CA GLU A 39 -13.39 -9.55 -4.94
C GLU A 39 -14.45 -9.08 -5.95
N ALA A 40 -15.00 -10.01 -6.72
CA ALA A 40 -16.03 -9.72 -7.71
C ALA A 40 -17.24 -9.05 -7.02
N GLY A 41 -17.66 -7.90 -7.55
CA GLY A 41 -18.79 -7.15 -7.01
C GLY A 41 -18.50 -6.34 -5.76
N GLU A 42 -17.27 -6.39 -5.26
CA GLU A 42 -16.85 -5.63 -4.09
C GLU A 42 -16.48 -4.19 -4.48
N ASP A 43 -16.91 -3.21 -3.69
CA ASP A 43 -16.47 -1.83 -3.85
C ASP A 43 -14.97 -1.72 -3.52
N GLY A 44 -14.22 -0.98 -4.34
CA GLY A 44 -12.77 -0.86 -4.17
C GLY A 44 -12.35 -0.29 -2.83
N TYR A 45 -13.09 0.70 -2.32
CA TYR A 45 -12.84 1.27 -1.00
C TYR A 45 -13.01 0.25 0.11
N ASP A 46 -14.10 -0.51 0.05
CA ASP A 46 -14.38 -1.55 1.04
C ASP A 46 -13.32 -2.65 0.99
N ALA A 47 -12.89 -3.03 -0.22
CA ALA A 47 -11.83 -4.00 -0.42
C ALA A 47 -10.51 -3.53 0.19
N ALA A 48 -10.17 -2.24 0.05
CA ALA A 48 -8.95 -1.68 0.61
C ALA A 48 -8.95 -1.78 2.14
N TYR A 49 -10.04 -1.39 2.79
CA TYR A 49 -10.16 -1.52 4.26
C TYR A 49 -10.13 -2.98 4.71
N ARG A 50 -10.80 -3.86 3.97
CA ARG A 50 -10.83 -5.29 4.29
C ARG A 50 -9.44 -5.92 4.21
N GLU A 51 -8.73 -5.69 3.10
CA GLU A 51 -7.37 -6.22 2.92
C GLU A 51 -6.39 -5.64 3.93
N LEU A 52 -6.50 -4.36 4.23
CA LEU A 52 -5.66 -3.72 5.24
C LEU A 52 -5.85 -4.39 6.60
N PHE A 53 -7.09 -4.65 6.99
CA PHE A 53 -7.39 -5.32 8.25
C PHE A 53 -6.87 -6.76 8.27
N GLU A 54 -7.09 -7.51 7.20
CA GLU A 54 -6.62 -8.89 7.09
C GLU A 54 -5.09 -8.99 7.17
N GLU A 55 -4.39 -8.07 6.50
CA GLU A 55 -2.93 -8.10 6.41
C GLU A 55 -2.23 -7.52 7.65
N THR A 56 -2.84 -6.58 8.35
CA THR A 56 -2.15 -5.77 9.37
C THR A 56 -2.90 -5.60 10.68
N ALA A 57 -4.17 -5.97 10.74
CA ALA A 57 -5.09 -5.69 11.84
C ALA A 57 -5.41 -4.20 12.06
N ILE A 58 -5.02 -3.32 11.12
CA ILE A 58 -5.41 -1.91 11.16
C ILE A 58 -6.86 -1.79 10.68
N GLY A 59 -7.72 -1.18 11.48
CA GLY A 59 -9.15 -1.05 11.21
C GLY A 59 -9.54 0.32 10.69
N LYS A 60 -10.81 0.44 10.28
CA LYS A 60 -11.38 1.70 9.76
C LYS A 60 -11.31 2.86 10.75
N GLU A 61 -11.37 2.56 12.04
CA GLU A 61 -11.27 3.56 13.11
C GLU A 61 -9.86 4.10 13.30
N ASP A 62 -8.86 3.44 12.74
CA ASP A 62 -7.45 3.78 12.89
C ASP A 62 -6.92 4.70 11.79
N ILE A 63 -7.57 4.69 10.62
CA ILE A 63 -7.06 5.35 9.44
C ILE A 63 -8.18 5.70 8.47
N ARG A 64 -8.06 6.86 7.80
CA ARG A 64 -8.93 7.22 6.68
C ARG A 64 -8.14 7.12 5.39
N LEU A 65 -8.62 6.30 4.45
CA LEU A 65 -7.98 6.08 3.18
C LEU A 65 -8.50 7.04 2.11
N THR A 66 -7.59 7.51 1.26
CA THR A 66 -7.90 8.28 0.06
C THR A 66 -7.44 7.49 -1.16
N HIS A 67 -8.29 7.38 -2.17
CA HIS A 67 -7.93 6.75 -3.44
C HIS A 67 -6.98 7.69 -4.19
N LEU A 68 -5.74 7.23 -4.43
CA LEU A 68 -4.69 8.06 -5.00
C LEU A 68 -4.61 7.97 -6.51
N LEU A 69 -4.45 6.76 -7.05
CA LEU A 69 -4.29 6.50 -8.47
C LEU A 69 -4.54 5.02 -8.78
N ASP A 70 -4.57 4.70 -10.07
CA ASP A 70 -4.69 3.31 -10.54
C ASP A 70 -3.61 3.01 -11.56
N PHE A 71 -3.18 1.75 -11.58
CA PHE A 71 -2.38 1.19 -12.67
C PHE A 71 -3.23 0.17 -13.42
N THR A 72 -3.21 0.22 -14.74
CA THR A 72 -3.92 -0.75 -15.58
C THR A 72 -2.93 -1.50 -16.47
N TYR A 73 -2.98 -2.81 -16.42
CA TYR A 73 -2.11 -3.71 -17.19
C TYR A 73 -2.99 -4.41 -18.24
N HIS A 74 -3.11 -3.82 -19.42
CA HIS A 74 -4.05 -4.28 -20.43
C HIS A 74 -3.74 -5.68 -20.96
N ILE A 75 -2.45 -6.01 -21.11
CA ILE A 75 -2.07 -7.36 -21.59
C ILE A 75 -2.41 -8.43 -20.56
N ALA A 76 -2.10 -8.16 -19.29
CA ALA A 76 -2.40 -9.09 -18.19
C ALA A 76 -3.87 -9.11 -17.80
N GLN A 77 -4.68 -8.17 -18.28
CA GLN A 77 -6.08 -7.98 -17.90
C GLN A 77 -6.22 -7.80 -16.38
N GLU A 78 -5.38 -6.93 -15.81
CA GLU A 78 -5.35 -6.63 -14.38
C GLU A 78 -5.30 -5.12 -14.15
N TYR A 79 -5.80 -4.69 -13.00
CA TYR A 79 -5.62 -3.31 -12.54
C TYR A 79 -5.30 -3.30 -11.05
N VAL A 80 -4.65 -2.21 -10.60
CA VAL A 80 -4.30 -2.02 -9.20
C VAL A 80 -4.79 -0.64 -8.78
N GLU A 81 -5.63 -0.58 -7.76
CA GLU A 81 -6.04 0.66 -7.12
C GLU A 81 -5.10 0.95 -5.95
N VAL A 82 -4.62 2.18 -5.86
CA VAL A 82 -3.69 2.59 -4.81
C VAL A 82 -4.37 3.58 -3.88
N TYR A 83 -4.32 3.27 -2.59
CA TYR A 83 -4.91 4.08 -1.50
C TYR A 83 -3.82 4.56 -0.57
N VAL A 84 -4.05 5.69 0.07
CA VAL A 84 -3.09 6.27 1.02
C VAL A 84 -3.84 6.83 2.22
N GLY A 85 -3.21 6.70 3.40
CA GLY A 85 -3.74 7.29 4.63
C GLY A 85 -2.67 7.40 5.70
N ARG A 86 -3.00 8.18 6.73
CA ARG A 86 -2.15 8.34 7.91
C ARG A 86 -2.88 7.84 9.14
N LEU A 87 -2.22 7.02 9.94
CA LEU A 87 -2.76 6.53 11.20
C LEU A 87 -3.10 7.70 12.13
N ASN A 88 -4.23 7.63 12.81
CA ASN A 88 -4.65 8.65 13.77
C ASN A 88 -4.14 8.38 15.18
N LYS A 89 -3.51 7.22 15.40
CA LYS A 89 -2.92 6.81 16.68
C LYS A 89 -1.76 5.85 16.41
N ASP A 90 -0.95 5.58 17.41
CA ASP A 90 0.11 4.59 17.31
C ASP A 90 -0.52 3.20 17.29
N VAL A 91 -0.16 2.41 16.27
CA VAL A 91 -0.64 1.04 16.09
C VAL A 91 0.57 0.15 15.84
N ALA A 92 0.60 -1.02 16.49
CA ALA A 92 1.57 -2.06 16.20
C ALA A 92 0.93 -3.05 15.23
N PRO A 93 1.23 -2.98 13.92
CA PRO A 93 0.62 -3.86 12.94
C PRO A 93 0.99 -5.31 13.19
N ILE A 94 0.04 -6.21 12.97
CA ILE A 94 0.24 -7.65 13.12
C ILE A 94 0.25 -8.25 11.73
N GLY A 95 1.40 -8.78 11.31
CA GLY A 95 1.54 -9.41 10.00
C GLY A 95 0.77 -10.72 9.93
N ASP A 96 0.24 -11.02 8.75
CA ASP A 96 -0.39 -12.29 8.44
C ASP A 96 0.62 -13.19 7.71
N GLU A 97 0.66 -13.12 6.37
CA GLU A 97 1.55 -13.95 5.57
C GLU A 97 2.93 -13.32 5.40
N ASN A 98 3.00 -12.03 5.13
CA ASN A 98 4.24 -11.31 4.87
C ASN A 98 4.79 -10.63 6.13
N THR A 99 6.12 -10.42 6.15
CA THR A 99 6.76 -9.67 7.24
C THR A 99 6.52 -8.17 7.06
N LEU A 100 5.96 -7.53 8.08
CA LEU A 100 5.71 -6.09 8.09
C LEU A 100 6.88 -5.33 8.70
N TYR A 101 7.15 -4.14 8.17
CA TYR A 101 8.15 -3.24 8.76
C TYR A 101 7.83 -1.77 8.42
N TRP A 102 8.29 -0.87 9.25
CA TRP A 102 8.20 0.57 9.00
C TRP A 102 9.44 1.04 8.26
N SER A 103 9.25 1.73 7.15
CA SER A 103 10.33 2.27 6.33
C SER A 103 10.38 3.80 6.44
N ASP A 104 11.59 4.36 6.49
CA ASP A 104 11.78 5.78 6.23
C ASP A 104 11.71 6.04 4.72
N PHE A 105 11.99 7.29 4.31
CA PHE A 105 11.84 7.70 2.91
C PHE A 105 13.18 7.86 2.18
N ASP A 106 14.29 7.55 2.83
CA ASP A 106 15.64 7.70 2.27
C ASP A 106 16.06 6.45 1.48
N HIS A 107 15.30 6.15 0.43
CA HIS A 107 15.54 5.00 -0.44
C HIS A 107 15.19 5.31 -1.88
N ASN A 108 15.81 4.59 -2.80
CA ASN A 108 15.42 4.63 -4.21
C ASN A 108 14.27 3.63 -4.45
N PHE A 109 13.05 4.12 -4.34
CA PHE A 109 11.85 3.28 -4.48
C PHE A 109 11.60 2.82 -5.93
N PHE A 110 12.39 3.30 -6.89
CA PHE A 110 12.36 2.79 -8.27
C PHE A 110 13.21 1.54 -8.47
N ASP A 111 14.02 1.15 -7.48
CA ASP A 111 14.93 0.02 -7.59
C ASP A 111 14.16 -1.31 -7.61
N SER A 112 14.05 -1.91 -8.79
CA SER A 112 13.31 -3.16 -9.00
C SER A 112 13.99 -4.40 -8.41
N THR A 113 15.23 -4.27 -7.93
CA THR A 113 15.91 -5.35 -7.21
C THR A 113 15.51 -5.40 -5.73
N LEU A 114 14.89 -4.33 -5.21
CA LEU A 114 14.47 -4.20 -3.82
C LEU A 114 12.95 -4.13 -3.67
N TYR A 115 12.27 -3.54 -4.65
CA TYR A 115 10.84 -3.26 -4.60
C TYR A 115 10.07 -3.94 -5.72
N ALA A 116 8.89 -4.48 -5.38
CA ALA A 116 8.00 -5.11 -6.34
C ALA A 116 7.38 -4.09 -7.30
N GLY A 117 6.83 -4.58 -8.42
CA GLY A 117 6.02 -3.77 -9.33
C GLY A 117 6.80 -2.98 -10.37
N GLU A 118 8.05 -3.31 -10.62
CA GLU A 118 8.85 -2.73 -11.71
C GLU A 118 8.85 -1.19 -11.72
N GLY A 119 9.12 -0.58 -10.56
CA GLY A 119 9.20 0.86 -10.41
C GLY A 119 7.90 1.54 -9.97
N ASN A 120 6.80 0.80 -9.84
CA ASN A 120 5.51 1.38 -9.42
C ASN A 120 5.55 2.00 -8.02
N ILE A 121 6.33 1.41 -7.10
CA ILE A 121 6.50 1.97 -5.76
C ILE A 121 7.08 3.38 -5.85
N GLY A 122 8.09 3.58 -6.70
CA GLY A 122 8.67 4.91 -6.92
C GLY A 122 7.68 5.91 -7.50
N HIS A 123 6.86 5.50 -8.46
CA HIS A 123 5.81 6.35 -9.02
C HIS A 123 4.76 6.74 -7.99
N ILE A 124 4.35 5.79 -7.15
CA ILE A 124 3.41 6.06 -6.07
C ILE A 124 3.98 7.11 -5.12
N MET A 125 5.24 6.96 -4.72
CA MET A 125 5.89 7.91 -3.80
C MET A 125 6.01 9.29 -4.41
N MET A 126 6.29 9.40 -5.72
CA MET A 126 6.30 10.69 -6.41
C MET A 126 4.94 11.38 -6.34
N HIS A 127 3.86 10.66 -6.60
CA HIS A 127 2.52 11.23 -6.53
C HIS A 127 2.16 11.67 -5.13
N ILE A 128 2.53 10.91 -4.11
CA ILE A 128 2.31 11.31 -2.73
C ILE A 128 3.05 12.61 -2.40
N ASP A 129 4.31 12.73 -2.84
CA ASP A 129 5.12 13.92 -2.58
C ASP A 129 4.52 15.20 -3.18
N PHE A 130 3.82 15.12 -4.30
CA PHE A 130 3.16 16.27 -4.91
C PHE A 130 2.08 16.89 -4.02
N ASP A 131 1.32 16.05 -3.30
CA ASP A 131 0.18 16.51 -2.49
C ASP A 131 0.27 15.99 -1.05
N ARG A 132 1.48 15.82 -0.55
CA ARG A 132 1.74 15.20 0.75
C ARG A 132 0.93 15.84 1.89
N GLU A 133 0.96 17.16 2.00
CA GLU A 133 0.28 17.87 3.07
C GLU A 133 -1.22 17.63 3.05
N LYS A 134 -1.81 17.69 1.86
CA LYS A 134 -3.24 17.48 1.66
C LYS A 134 -3.63 16.03 1.91
N LEU A 135 -2.87 15.08 1.33
CA LEU A 135 -3.16 13.65 1.45
C LEU A 135 -3.06 13.15 2.89
N LEU A 136 -2.09 13.65 3.64
CA LEU A 136 -1.83 13.21 5.01
C LEU A 136 -2.42 14.16 6.06
N GLU A 137 -3.08 15.22 5.64
CA GLU A 137 -3.73 16.20 6.52
C GLU A 137 -2.75 16.85 7.52
N ILE A 138 -1.60 17.27 7.01
CA ILE A 138 -0.55 17.91 7.82
C ILE A 138 -0.26 19.33 7.38
#